data_e4a9781024f3dc87b74dda26eae8fcf0
#
_entry.id   e4a9781024f3dc87b74dda26eae8fcf0
#
_cell.length_a   1.000
_cell.length_b   1.000
_cell.length_c   1.000
_cell.angle_alpha   90.00
_cell.angle_beta   90.00
_cell.angle_gamma   90.00
#
_symmetry.space_group_name_H-M   'P 1'
#
loop_
_entity.id
_entity.type
_entity.pdbx_description
1 polymer ?
#
loop_
_entity_poly.entity_id
_entity_poly.type
_entity_poly.pdbx_seq_one_letter_code
_entity_poly.pdbx_strand_id
1 'polypeptide(L)'
;MSSLDSIYIPERFERVIALHLIKNKILDKHPTLHPPLILGIDGLPGTGKTFLCQKIIEKLGYKEIVVSGGELESKNAGEPAELIRERYLKANRILATKKYKGVVLLFNDIETGIGDWGGNTQYTVNRQTVFGELMHIVDYPNSVGGIETERIPIILTGNDFSKLYEPLTRAGRFESFTWTPTLEETIETAYRILNFLDKKVVRSLVLALITEYKKIDCTVIPLSFFTHFKTLLINDTLWNLYLEYPNLLDKDNIKIDFDKFFLNTNFEYKKLLEKALSLLKSSYFETQLRGYNSSNNTKDNSITFAYKKAV
;
A
#
# COMPACT_ATOMS: atom_id res chain seq x y z
N MET A 1 -13.43 -19.86 7.43
CA MET A 1 -12.74 -19.22 6.30
C MET A 1 -11.64 -18.33 6.86
N SER A 2 -10.42 -18.43 6.38
CA SER A 2 -9.35 -17.54 6.83
C SER A 2 -9.67 -16.12 6.35
N SER A 3 -9.25 -15.11 7.09
CA SER A 3 -9.46 -13.69 6.72
C SER A 3 -8.88 -13.33 5.33
N LEU A 4 -8.00 -14.17 4.81
CA LEU A 4 -7.37 -14.04 3.49
C LEU A 4 -8.30 -14.45 2.34
N ASP A 5 -9.25 -15.38 2.56
CA ASP A 5 -10.15 -15.87 1.50
C ASP A 5 -11.15 -14.80 1.03
N SER A 6 -11.37 -13.77 1.86
CA SER A 6 -12.28 -12.66 1.55
C SER A 6 -11.60 -11.51 0.78
N ILE A 7 -10.27 -11.54 0.62
CA ILE A 7 -9.48 -10.45 0.01
C ILE A 7 -9.09 -10.85 -1.41
N TYR A 8 -9.30 -9.94 -2.36
CA TYR A 8 -8.74 -10.09 -3.69
C TYR A 8 -7.28 -9.64 -3.71
N ILE A 9 -6.39 -10.53 -4.10
CA ILE A 9 -4.96 -10.24 -4.30
C ILE A 9 -4.67 -10.34 -5.80
N PRO A 10 -4.33 -9.23 -6.48
CA PRO A 10 -3.97 -9.24 -7.90
C PRO A 10 -2.69 -10.06 -8.15
N GLU A 11 -2.76 -11.00 -9.10
CA GLU A 11 -1.66 -11.93 -9.40
C GLU A 11 -0.34 -11.21 -9.73
N ARG A 12 -0.40 -10.15 -10.55
CA ARG A 12 0.79 -9.38 -10.93
C ARG A 12 1.44 -8.66 -9.73
N PHE A 13 0.64 -8.24 -8.74
CA PHE A 13 1.17 -7.63 -7.51
C PHE A 13 1.82 -8.70 -6.62
N GLU A 14 1.14 -9.83 -6.44
CA GLU A 14 1.70 -10.98 -5.71
C GLU A 14 2.98 -11.48 -6.33
N ARG A 15 3.02 -11.62 -7.67
CA ARG A 15 4.19 -12.07 -8.42
C ARG A 15 5.42 -11.21 -8.17
N VAL A 16 5.28 -9.90 -8.17
CA VAL A 16 6.39 -8.97 -7.95
C VAL A 16 6.99 -9.17 -6.56
N ILE A 17 6.16 -9.22 -5.52
CA ILE A 17 6.63 -9.44 -4.14
C ILE A 17 7.24 -10.84 -4.01
N ALA A 18 6.55 -11.88 -4.47
CA ALA A 18 7.05 -13.24 -4.38
C ALA A 18 8.42 -13.40 -5.07
N LEU A 19 8.58 -12.87 -6.28
CA LEU A 19 9.86 -12.91 -6.99
C LEU A 19 10.95 -12.13 -6.24
N HIS A 20 10.63 -10.97 -5.66
CA HIS A 20 11.59 -10.23 -4.85
C HIS A 20 12.08 -11.05 -3.65
N LEU A 21 11.17 -11.67 -2.90
CA LEU A 21 11.53 -12.50 -1.75
C LEU A 21 12.31 -13.76 -2.17
N ILE A 22 11.91 -14.42 -3.26
CA ILE A 22 12.58 -15.61 -3.80
C ILE A 22 14.00 -15.26 -4.26
N LYS A 23 14.17 -14.20 -5.04
CA LYS A 23 15.47 -13.73 -5.53
C LYS A 23 16.43 -13.48 -4.35
N ASN A 24 15.98 -12.74 -3.33
CA ASN A 24 16.79 -12.41 -2.17
C ASN A 24 17.12 -13.62 -1.28
N LYS A 25 16.29 -14.66 -1.28
CA LYS A 25 16.54 -15.91 -0.54
C LYS A 25 17.46 -16.90 -1.24
N ILE A 26 17.31 -17.02 -2.58
CA ILE A 26 18.01 -18.06 -3.34
C ILE A 26 19.31 -17.54 -3.93
N LEU A 27 19.33 -16.28 -4.39
CA LEU A 27 20.47 -15.73 -5.12
C LEU A 27 21.47 -15.00 -4.23
N ASP A 28 21.22 -14.89 -2.91
CA ASP A 28 22.12 -14.24 -1.96
C ASP A 28 23.55 -14.78 -2.02
N LYS A 29 23.69 -16.10 -2.16
CA LYS A 29 24.97 -16.78 -2.22
C LYS A 29 25.49 -17.04 -3.64
N HIS A 30 24.80 -16.51 -4.65
CA HIS A 30 25.24 -16.72 -6.03
C HIS A 30 26.43 -15.79 -6.35
N PRO A 31 27.53 -16.32 -6.96
CA PRO A 31 28.77 -15.56 -7.12
C PRO A 31 28.67 -14.37 -8.08
N THR A 32 27.70 -14.36 -9.00
CA THR A 32 27.58 -13.35 -10.06
C THR A 32 26.19 -12.70 -10.14
N LEU A 33 25.21 -13.18 -9.38
CA LEU A 33 23.84 -12.63 -9.40
C LEU A 33 23.55 -11.94 -8.07
N HIS A 34 23.46 -10.62 -8.11
CA HIS A 34 23.14 -9.78 -6.95
C HIS A 34 21.80 -9.10 -7.17
N PRO A 35 20.69 -9.72 -6.72
CA PRO A 35 19.37 -9.08 -6.87
C PRO A 35 19.29 -7.81 -6.02
N PRO A 36 18.53 -6.79 -6.45
CA PRO A 36 18.25 -5.63 -5.63
C PRO A 36 17.69 -6.03 -4.27
N LEU A 37 18.21 -5.42 -3.19
CA LEU A 37 17.70 -5.65 -1.84
C LEU A 37 16.38 -4.93 -1.62
N ILE A 38 16.14 -3.82 -2.32
CA ILE A 38 14.96 -2.98 -2.19
C ILE A 38 14.01 -3.21 -3.37
N LEU A 39 12.75 -3.49 -3.05
CA LEU A 39 11.62 -3.38 -3.96
C LEU A 39 10.81 -2.13 -3.60
N GLY A 40 10.77 -1.17 -4.50
CA GLY A 40 9.91 0.00 -4.37
C GLY A 40 8.58 -0.21 -5.09
N ILE A 41 7.48 0.01 -4.38
CA ILE A 41 6.11 -0.07 -4.90
C ILE A 41 5.47 1.30 -4.81
N ASP A 42 5.42 2.03 -5.91
CA ASP A 42 4.80 3.33 -6.00
C ASP A 42 3.45 3.30 -6.72
N GLY A 43 2.76 4.41 -6.71
CA GLY A 43 1.49 4.56 -7.42
C GLY A 43 0.50 5.43 -6.63
N LEU A 44 -0.66 5.68 -7.21
CA LEU A 44 -1.65 6.61 -6.66
C LEU A 44 -2.05 6.26 -5.21
N PRO A 45 -2.27 7.28 -4.35
CA PRO A 45 -2.73 7.05 -2.99
C PRO A 45 -4.10 6.36 -2.97
N GLY A 46 -4.38 5.60 -1.90
CA GLY A 46 -5.66 4.89 -1.75
C GLY A 46 -5.85 3.67 -2.66
N THR A 47 -4.82 3.23 -3.42
CA THR A 47 -4.88 2.04 -4.29
C THR A 47 -4.56 0.72 -3.57
N GLY A 48 -4.37 0.75 -2.24
CA GLY A 48 -4.19 -0.45 -1.43
C GLY A 48 -2.77 -1.02 -1.39
N LYS A 49 -1.74 -0.28 -1.81
CA LYS A 49 -0.34 -0.75 -1.87
C LYS A 49 0.13 -1.41 -0.58
N THR A 50 0.13 -0.68 0.52
CA THR A 50 0.57 -1.16 1.84
C THR A 50 -0.24 -2.37 2.30
N PHE A 51 -1.57 -2.31 2.17
CA PHE A 51 -2.46 -3.40 2.54
C PHE A 51 -2.16 -4.68 1.75
N LEU A 52 -1.97 -4.58 0.43
CA LEU A 52 -1.63 -5.72 -0.42
C LEU A 52 -0.25 -6.28 -0.05
N CYS A 53 0.76 -5.43 0.21
CA CYS A 53 2.07 -5.87 0.68
C CYS A 53 1.93 -6.73 1.93
N GLN A 54 1.24 -6.25 2.95
CA GLN A 54 1.05 -6.96 4.22
C GLN A 54 0.35 -8.29 4.01
N LYS A 55 -0.74 -8.32 3.23
CA LYS A 55 -1.50 -9.55 2.98
C LYS A 55 -0.74 -10.58 2.17
N ILE A 56 0.07 -10.16 1.23
CA ILE A 56 0.93 -11.08 0.46
C ILE A 56 2.06 -11.61 1.32
N ILE A 57 2.73 -10.77 2.10
CA ILE A 57 3.78 -11.18 3.03
C ILE A 57 3.25 -12.24 4.02
N GLU A 58 2.07 -11.99 4.61
CA GLU A 58 1.36 -12.93 5.48
C GLU A 58 1.05 -14.26 4.75
N LYS A 59 0.46 -14.19 3.55
CA LYS A 59 0.13 -15.35 2.70
C LYS A 59 1.35 -16.20 2.38
N LEU A 60 2.50 -15.58 2.14
CA LEU A 60 3.75 -16.27 1.84
C LEU A 60 4.42 -16.87 3.07
N GLY A 61 3.91 -16.61 4.27
CA GLY A 61 4.43 -17.12 5.54
C GLY A 61 5.68 -16.37 6.04
N TYR A 62 5.87 -15.14 5.55
CA TYR A 62 6.92 -14.24 6.03
C TYR A 62 6.42 -13.39 7.20
N LYS A 63 7.36 -12.91 8.02
CA LYS A 63 7.09 -11.90 9.04
C LYS A 63 7.50 -10.53 8.55
N GLU A 64 6.60 -9.57 8.58
CA GLU A 64 6.92 -8.17 8.34
C GLU A 64 7.42 -7.47 9.59
N ILE A 65 8.35 -6.55 9.41
CA ILE A 65 8.70 -5.52 10.38
C ILE A 65 8.42 -4.19 9.69
N VAL A 66 7.39 -3.51 10.18
CA VAL A 66 6.96 -2.23 9.59
C VAL A 66 7.76 -1.09 10.17
N VAL A 67 8.14 -0.16 9.29
CA VAL A 67 8.69 1.16 9.61
C VAL A 67 7.83 2.19 8.89
N SER A 68 7.21 3.11 9.60
CA SER A 68 6.44 4.17 8.97
C SER A 68 7.33 5.34 8.60
N GLY A 69 7.00 6.08 7.51
CA GLY A 69 7.71 7.30 7.14
C GLY A 69 7.77 8.31 8.29
N GLY A 70 6.70 8.43 9.08
CA GLY A 70 6.66 9.31 10.25
C GLY A 70 7.61 8.91 11.39
N GLU A 71 7.97 7.61 11.52
CA GLU A 71 8.99 7.19 12.50
C GLU A 71 10.40 7.64 12.10
N LEU A 72 10.60 8.02 10.83
CA LEU A 72 11.88 8.56 10.33
C LEU A 72 11.98 10.07 10.50
N GLU A 73 10.93 10.72 11.00
CA GLU A 73 10.93 12.13 11.39
C GLU A 73 11.38 12.24 12.87
N SER A 74 12.61 12.67 13.11
CA SER A 74 13.10 12.92 14.45
C SER A 74 13.70 14.33 14.57
N LYS A 75 13.61 14.90 15.76
CA LYS A 75 14.28 16.16 16.12
C LYS A 75 15.78 15.98 16.32
N ASN A 76 16.23 14.76 16.59
CA ASN A 76 17.63 14.44 16.84
C ASN A 76 18.28 13.89 15.57
N ALA A 77 19.44 14.43 15.24
CA ALA A 77 20.21 13.98 14.09
C ALA A 77 20.74 12.55 14.32
N GLY A 78 20.53 11.68 13.33
CA GLY A 78 21.01 10.29 13.35
C GLY A 78 20.06 9.26 13.95
N GLU A 79 19.08 9.63 14.79
CA GLU A 79 18.11 8.69 15.35
C GLU A 79 17.35 7.87 14.27
N PRO A 80 16.91 8.45 13.14
CA PRO A 80 16.24 7.67 12.11
C PRO A 80 17.12 6.59 11.48
N ALA A 81 18.43 6.85 11.32
CA ALA A 81 19.37 5.86 10.80
C ALA A 81 19.60 4.73 11.82
N GLU A 82 19.70 5.06 13.11
CA GLU A 82 19.76 4.06 14.18
C GLU A 82 18.51 3.19 14.23
N LEU A 83 17.33 3.79 14.10
CA LEU A 83 16.06 3.07 14.04
C LEU A 83 16.07 2.04 12.92
N ILE A 84 16.50 2.42 11.71
CA ILE A 84 16.58 1.50 10.57
C ILE A 84 17.53 0.33 10.88
N ARG A 85 18.71 0.62 11.42
CA ARG A 85 19.68 -0.40 11.83
C ARG A 85 19.12 -1.35 12.86
N GLU A 86 18.46 -0.83 13.90
CA GLU A 86 17.81 -1.64 14.93
C GLU A 86 16.70 -2.53 14.36
N ARG A 87 15.89 -2.02 13.44
CA ARG A 87 14.83 -2.80 12.76
C ARG A 87 15.43 -3.94 11.92
N TYR A 88 16.56 -3.68 11.24
CA TYR A 88 17.26 -4.70 10.47
C TYR A 88 17.83 -5.80 11.38
N LEU A 89 18.47 -5.43 12.47
CA LEU A 89 18.99 -6.37 13.47
C LEU A 89 17.87 -7.14 14.17
N LYS A 90 16.74 -6.49 14.45
CA LYS A 90 15.52 -7.15 14.97
C LYS A 90 15.00 -8.18 13.98
N ALA A 91 14.99 -7.87 12.67
CA ALA A 91 14.60 -8.81 11.62
C ALA A 91 15.48 -10.05 11.63
N ASN A 92 16.78 -9.89 11.77
CA ASN A 92 17.72 -10.99 11.88
C ASN A 92 17.47 -11.86 13.10
N ARG A 93 17.23 -11.27 14.28
CA ARG A 93 16.87 -12.02 15.49
C ARG A 93 15.61 -12.84 15.31
N ILE A 94 14.58 -12.30 14.64
CA ILE A 94 13.34 -13.02 14.35
C ILE A 94 13.59 -14.15 13.33
N LEU A 95 14.37 -13.89 12.28
CA LEU A 95 14.72 -14.90 11.29
C LEU A 95 15.42 -16.11 11.92
N ALA A 96 16.34 -15.85 12.88
CA ALA A 96 17.06 -16.88 13.62
C ALA A 96 16.14 -17.81 14.44
N THR A 97 14.93 -17.37 14.82
CA THR A 97 13.96 -18.22 15.53
C THR A 97 13.36 -19.33 14.66
N LYS A 98 13.51 -19.24 13.33
CA LYS A 98 12.94 -20.18 12.33
C LYS A 98 11.42 -20.36 12.41
N LYS A 99 10.72 -19.44 13.08
CA LYS A 99 9.25 -19.46 13.23
C LYS A 99 8.53 -19.13 11.92
N TYR A 100 9.16 -18.34 11.05
CA TYR A 100 8.62 -17.88 9.78
C TYR A 100 9.49 -18.38 8.63
N LYS A 101 8.94 -18.40 7.40
CA LYS A 101 9.70 -18.77 6.19
C LYS A 101 10.78 -17.73 5.84
N GLY A 102 10.63 -16.51 6.33
CA GLY A 102 11.54 -15.40 6.19
C GLY A 102 11.02 -14.18 6.91
N VAL A 103 11.80 -13.11 6.86
CA VAL A 103 11.43 -11.78 7.41
C VAL A 103 11.65 -10.75 6.32
N VAL A 104 10.87 -9.68 6.33
CA VAL A 104 10.98 -8.54 5.41
C VAL A 104 10.81 -7.24 6.18
N LEU A 105 11.59 -6.22 5.84
CA LEU A 105 11.35 -4.85 6.29
C LEU A 105 10.37 -4.17 5.33
N LEU A 106 9.28 -3.64 5.85
CA LEU A 106 8.28 -2.91 5.09
C LEU A 106 8.25 -1.45 5.53
N PHE A 107 8.71 -0.57 4.67
CA PHE A 107 8.63 0.87 4.89
C PHE A 107 7.38 1.42 4.23
N ASN A 108 6.50 2.02 5.04
CA ASN A 108 5.26 2.60 4.56
C ASN A 108 5.41 4.10 4.32
N ASP A 109 4.95 4.55 3.14
CA ASP A 109 4.91 5.96 2.76
C ASP A 109 6.26 6.66 3.01
N ILE A 110 7.34 6.00 2.53
CA ILE A 110 8.74 6.39 2.80
C ILE A 110 9.01 7.85 2.42
N GLU A 111 8.37 8.35 1.37
CA GLU A 111 8.55 9.72 0.91
C GLU A 111 8.05 10.76 1.93
N THR A 112 7.13 10.42 2.83
CA THR A 112 6.66 11.37 3.86
C THR A 112 7.76 11.74 4.84
N GLY A 113 8.60 10.76 5.23
CA GLY A 113 9.71 10.98 6.15
C GLY A 113 11.00 11.46 5.49
N ILE A 114 11.26 11.08 4.23
CA ILE A 114 12.54 11.36 3.56
C ILE A 114 12.43 11.94 2.15
N GLY A 115 11.21 12.21 1.67
CA GLY A 115 10.96 12.83 0.36
C GLY A 115 11.38 14.31 0.27
N ASP A 116 11.69 14.79 -0.93
CA ASP A 116 11.98 16.21 -1.16
C ASP A 116 10.69 17.01 -1.32
N TRP A 117 10.37 17.80 -0.32
CA TRP A 117 9.17 18.66 -0.29
C TRP A 117 9.52 20.15 -0.38
N GLY A 118 10.79 20.50 -0.68
CA GLY A 118 11.23 21.89 -0.86
C GLY A 118 11.13 22.73 0.42
N GLY A 119 12.00 22.54 1.38
CA GLY A 119 12.06 23.41 2.55
C GLY A 119 12.91 22.89 3.71
N ASN A 120 13.48 23.80 4.44
CA ASN A 120 14.20 23.76 5.71
C ASN A 120 15.36 22.78 5.90
N THR A 121 16.51 23.34 6.25
CA THR A 121 17.84 22.72 6.45
C THR A 121 17.86 21.60 7.48
N GLN A 122 16.97 21.59 8.47
CA GLN A 122 16.99 20.64 9.58
C GLN A 122 16.53 19.22 9.17
N TYR A 123 15.60 19.15 8.20
CA TYR A 123 15.17 17.88 7.60
C TYR A 123 16.24 17.26 6.68
N THR A 124 17.15 18.07 6.17
CA THR A 124 18.15 17.61 5.20
C THR A 124 19.16 16.64 5.83
N VAL A 125 19.57 16.86 7.09
CA VAL A 125 20.56 16.00 7.78
C VAL A 125 19.97 14.61 8.04
N ASN A 126 18.77 14.52 8.59
CA ASN A 126 18.12 13.22 8.86
C ASN A 126 17.87 12.45 7.58
N ARG A 127 17.45 13.12 6.50
CA ARG A 127 17.28 12.51 5.18
C ARG A 127 18.58 11.92 4.67
N GLN A 128 19.68 12.65 4.73
CA GLN A 128 20.99 12.17 4.29
C GLN A 128 21.46 10.97 5.11
N THR A 129 21.28 10.98 6.43
CA THR A 129 21.66 9.85 7.29
C THR A 129 20.81 8.60 7.04
N VAL A 130 19.50 8.75 6.80
CA VAL A 130 18.60 7.65 6.42
C VAL A 130 18.99 7.04 5.08
N PHE A 131 19.22 7.87 4.06
CA PHE A 131 19.71 7.39 2.76
C PHE A 131 21.07 6.71 2.86
N GLY A 132 21.97 7.28 3.65
CA GLY A 132 23.29 6.70 3.91
C GLY A 132 23.19 5.32 4.55
N GLU A 133 22.35 5.16 5.56
CA GLU A 133 22.14 3.87 6.24
C GLU A 133 21.47 2.84 5.31
N LEU A 134 20.44 3.24 4.55
CA LEU A 134 19.80 2.34 3.58
C LEU A 134 20.79 1.89 2.50
N MET A 135 21.63 2.80 1.97
CA MET A 135 22.66 2.45 0.99
C MET A 135 23.69 1.51 1.59
N HIS A 136 24.12 1.76 2.85
CA HIS A 136 25.06 0.87 3.55
C HIS A 136 24.49 -0.54 3.72
N ILE A 137 23.24 -0.65 4.16
CA ILE A 137 22.55 -1.96 4.29
C ILE A 137 22.42 -2.67 2.95
N VAL A 138 22.12 -1.93 1.88
CA VAL A 138 21.99 -2.51 0.52
C VAL A 138 23.33 -3.03 0.00
N ASP A 139 24.40 -2.29 0.23
CA ASP A 139 25.74 -2.66 -0.25
C ASP A 139 26.38 -3.77 0.63
N TYR A 140 26.04 -3.80 1.94
CA TYR A 140 26.59 -4.77 2.91
C TYR A 140 25.50 -5.43 3.75
N PRO A 141 24.53 -6.14 3.13
CA PRO A 141 23.37 -6.70 3.86
C PRO A 141 23.73 -7.76 4.89
N ASN A 142 24.92 -8.35 4.77
CA ASN A 142 25.40 -9.43 5.64
C ASN A 142 26.32 -8.90 6.77
N SER A 143 26.51 -7.57 6.88
CA SER A 143 27.29 -6.94 7.94
C SER A 143 26.73 -5.56 8.29
N VAL A 144 25.84 -5.50 9.27
CA VAL A 144 25.15 -4.26 9.65
C VAL A 144 25.54 -3.88 11.09
N GLY A 145 26.05 -2.65 11.27
CA GLY A 145 26.49 -2.17 12.58
C GLY A 145 27.64 -2.99 13.19
N GLY A 146 28.49 -3.59 12.35
CA GLY A 146 29.60 -4.46 12.79
C GLY A 146 29.15 -5.85 13.25
N ILE A 147 27.89 -6.21 13.05
CA ILE A 147 27.31 -7.51 13.40
C ILE A 147 27.07 -8.29 12.11
N GLU A 148 27.44 -9.58 12.11
CA GLU A 148 27.11 -10.49 11.02
C GLU A 148 25.59 -10.70 10.95
N THR A 149 25.01 -10.54 9.76
CA THR A 149 23.58 -10.60 9.52
C THR A 149 23.25 -11.45 8.30
N GLU A 150 22.06 -12.02 8.29
CA GLU A 150 21.47 -12.61 7.08
C GLU A 150 20.85 -11.49 6.23
N ARG A 151 20.81 -11.70 4.92
CA ARG A 151 20.19 -10.77 3.97
C ARG A 151 18.68 -10.68 4.18
N ILE A 152 18.17 -9.52 4.59
CA ILE A 152 16.75 -9.26 4.81
C ILE A 152 16.23 -8.38 3.66
N PRO A 153 15.29 -8.88 2.83
CA PRO A 153 14.69 -8.06 1.77
C PRO A 153 13.91 -6.88 2.34
N ILE A 154 13.92 -5.78 1.60
CA ILE A 154 13.27 -4.52 1.96
C ILE A 154 12.20 -4.22 0.91
N ILE A 155 11.00 -3.85 1.36
CA ILE A 155 9.92 -3.34 0.52
C ILE A 155 9.62 -1.91 0.96
N LEU A 156 9.63 -0.97 0.02
CA LEU A 156 9.22 0.41 0.25
C LEU A 156 7.87 0.64 -0.44
N THR A 157 6.90 1.22 0.25
CA THR A 157 5.70 1.74 -0.39
C THR A 157 5.72 3.26 -0.39
N GLY A 158 5.15 3.86 -1.44
CA GLY A 158 5.06 5.31 -1.58
C GLY A 158 4.11 5.73 -2.69
N ASN A 159 3.93 7.03 -2.85
CA ASN A 159 3.09 7.57 -3.91
C ASN A 159 3.91 8.08 -5.08
N ASP A 160 5.12 8.57 -4.82
CA ASP A 160 6.00 9.15 -5.84
C ASP A 160 7.48 8.99 -5.47
N PHE A 161 8.15 8.01 -6.05
CA PHE A 161 9.56 7.75 -5.82
C PHE A 161 10.51 8.68 -6.58
N SER A 162 10.00 9.59 -7.43
CA SER A 162 10.83 10.64 -8.03
C SER A 162 11.41 11.59 -6.98
N LYS A 163 10.83 11.60 -5.79
CA LYS A 163 11.27 12.40 -4.63
C LYS A 163 12.35 11.72 -3.78
N LEU A 164 12.68 10.47 -4.08
CA LEU A 164 13.75 9.76 -3.38
C LEU A 164 15.12 10.15 -3.94
N TYR A 165 16.15 9.97 -3.10
CA TYR A 165 17.53 10.23 -3.47
C TYR A 165 17.99 9.28 -4.59
N GLU A 166 18.37 9.82 -5.74
CA GLU A 166 18.69 9.07 -6.96
C GLU A 166 19.72 7.94 -6.73
N PRO A 167 20.83 8.11 -5.96
CA PRO A 167 21.76 7.02 -5.72
C PRO A 167 21.18 5.78 -5.03
N LEU A 168 20.09 5.93 -4.25
CA LEU A 168 19.38 4.79 -3.66
C LEU A 168 18.57 4.02 -4.70
N THR A 169 17.97 4.74 -5.66
CA THR A 169 17.06 4.16 -6.66
C THR A 169 17.76 3.60 -7.90
N ARG A 170 19.11 3.56 -7.89
CA ARG A 170 19.90 3.01 -9.01
C ARG A 170 19.67 1.52 -9.20
N ALA A 171 19.80 1.11 -10.47
CA ALA A 171 19.81 -0.31 -10.84
C ALA A 171 20.85 -1.10 -10.02
N GLY A 172 20.49 -2.29 -9.58
CA GLY A 172 21.30 -3.13 -8.69
C GLY A 172 20.98 -2.96 -7.21
N ARG A 173 20.51 -1.80 -6.77
CA ARG A 173 20.07 -1.55 -5.39
C ARG A 173 18.56 -1.61 -5.24
N PHE A 174 17.84 -1.13 -6.25
CA PHE A 174 16.42 -0.86 -6.23
C PHE A 174 15.73 -1.46 -7.46
N GLU A 175 14.63 -2.16 -7.25
CA GLU A 175 13.69 -2.61 -8.28
C GLU A 175 12.39 -1.82 -8.10
N SER A 176 11.90 -1.17 -9.15
CA SER A 176 10.69 -0.35 -9.08
C SER A 176 9.49 -1.06 -9.70
N PHE A 177 8.34 -0.94 -9.04
CA PHE A 177 7.07 -1.42 -9.53
C PHE A 177 5.99 -0.36 -9.30
N THR A 178 5.49 0.24 -10.38
CA THR A 178 4.39 1.20 -10.29
C THR A 178 3.05 0.48 -10.32
N TRP A 179 2.30 0.62 -9.22
CA TRP A 179 1.01 0.00 -9.05
C TRP A 179 -0.13 0.90 -9.54
N THR A 180 -0.79 0.48 -10.62
CA THR A 180 -2.03 1.07 -11.12
C THR A 180 -3.03 -0.06 -11.35
N PRO A 181 -4.10 -0.20 -10.55
CA PRO A 181 -5.11 -1.24 -10.74
C PRO A 181 -5.75 -1.15 -12.12
N THR A 182 -5.93 -2.29 -12.78
CA THR A 182 -6.74 -2.36 -13.99
C THR A 182 -8.22 -2.24 -13.66
N LEU A 183 -9.07 -2.04 -14.69
CA LEU A 183 -10.52 -2.02 -14.51
C LEU A 183 -11.04 -3.30 -13.85
N GLU A 184 -10.59 -4.47 -14.30
CA GLU A 184 -11.04 -5.74 -13.75
C GLU A 184 -10.56 -5.94 -12.31
N GLU A 185 -9.33 -5.55 -11.98
CA GLU A 185 -8.80 -5.57 -10.61
C GLU A 185 -9.58 -4.63 -9.69
N THR A 186 -9.98 -3.46 -10.20
CA THR A 186 -10.83 -2.51 -9.47
C THR A 186 -12.21 -3.10 -9.21
N ILE A 187 -12.84 -3.75 -10.22
CA ILE A 187 -14.14 -4.41 -10.10
C ILE A 187 -14.06 -5.56 -9.09
N GLU A 188 -13.05 -6.42 -9.19
CA GLU A 188 -12.88 -7.54 -8.24
C GLU A 188 -12.69 -7.05 -6.81
N THR A 189 -11.86 -6.03 -6.61
CA THR A 189 -11.64 -5.47 -5.28
C THR A 189 -12.91 -4.80 -4.74
N ALA A 190 -13.60 -4.00 -5.56
CA ALA A 190 -14.89 -3.40 -5.19
C ALA A 190 -15.93 -4.46 -4.82
N TYR A 191 -16.00 -5.55 -5.58
CA TYR A 191 -16.89 -6.67 -5.28
C TYR A 191 -16.55 -7.35 -3.93
N ARG A 192 -15.27 -7.50 -3.60
CA ARG A 192 -14.87 -8.04 -2.29
C ARG A 192 -15.20 -7.10 -1.14
N ILE A 193 -15.09 -5.80 -1.35
CA ILE A 193 -15.46 -4.78 -0.35
C ILE A 193 -16.99 -4.73 -0.18
N LEU A 194 -17.74 -4.71 -1.30
CA LEU A 194 -19.19 -4.66 -1.35
C LEU A 194 -19.80 -6.07 -1.47
N ASN A 195 -19.34 -6.99 -0.65
CA ASN A 195 -19.59 -8.43 -0.70
C ASN A 195 -21.09 -8.83 -0.57
N PHE A 196 -21.94 -7.89 -0.19
CA PHE A 196 -23.39 -8.04 -0.08
C PHE A 196 -24.14 -7.72 -1.38
N LEU A 197 -23.46 -7.18 -2.39
CA LEU A 197 -24.04 -6.87 -3.71
C LEU A 197 -23.68 -7.95 -4.73
N ASP A 198 -24.55 -8.16 -5.70
CA ASP A 198 -24.26 -9.01 -6.86
C ASP A 198 -23.10 -8.43 -7.68
N LYS A 199 -22.24 -9.31 -8.21
CA LYS A 199 -21.06 -8.90 -8.99
C LYS A 199 -21.42 -8.06 -10.22
N LYS A 200 -22.58 -8.34 -10.87
CA LYS A 200 -23.04 -7.54 -12.02
C LYS A 200 -23.42 -6.13 -11.60
N VAL A 201 -24.06 -5.99 -10.44
CA VAL A 201 -24.42 -4.68 -9.86
C VAL A 201 -23.15 -3.88 -9.56
N VAL A 202 -22.15 -4.48 -8.91
CA VAL A 202 -20.88 -3.83 -8.61
C VAL A 202 -20.15 -3.44 -9.90
N ARG A 203 -20.11 -4.30 -10.91
CA ARG A 203 -19.52 -3.99 -12.22
C ARG A 203 -20.17 -2.77 -12.86
N SER A 204 -21.51 -2.74 -12.89
CA SER A 204 -22.27 -1.62 -13.46
C SER A 204 -22.01 -0.32 -12.68
N LEU A 205 -21.93 -0.41 -11.35
CA LEU A 205 -21.60 0.73 -10.48
C LEU A 205 -20.20 1.28 -10.79
N VAL A 206 -19.18 0.42 -10.82
CA VAL A 206 -17.79 0.82 -11.12
C VAL A 206 -17.69 1.47 -12.50
N LEU A 207 -18.33 0.90 -13.53
CA LEU A 207 -18.32 1.47 -14.88
C LEU A 207 -18.99 2.85 -14.93
N ALA A 208 -20.12 3.04 -14.25
CA ALA A 208 -20.80 4.33 -14.16
C ALA A 208 -19.92 5.37 -13.45
N LEU A 209 -19.28 5.00 -12.35
CA LEU A 209 -18.37 5.87 -11.61
C LEU A 209 -17.16 6.27 -12.47
N ILE A 210 -16.53 5.34 -13.19
CA ILE A 210 -15.41 5.64 -14.07
C ILE A 210 -15.83 6.59 -15.20
N THR A 211 -17.03 6.46 -15.71
CA THR A 211 -17.56 7.35 -16.75
C THR A 211 -17.69 8.79 -16.25
N GLU A 212 -18.14 8.98 -15.00
CA GLU A 212 -18.16 10.30 -14.36
C GLU A 212 -16.74 10.79 -14.04
N TYR A 213 -15.85 9.89 -13.60
CA TYR A 213 -14.44 10.20 -13.29
C TYR A 213 -13.64 10.68 -14.50
N LYS A 214 -13.86 10.10 -15.67
CA LYS A 214 -13.21 10.55 -16.92
C LYS A 214 -13.53 11.99 -17.29
N LYS A 215 -14.65 12.53 -16.83
CA LYS A 215 -14.98 13.95 -16.99
C LYS A 215 -14.06 14.88 -16.16
N ILE A 216 -13.33 14.32 -15.21
CA ILE A 216 -12.41 15.04 -14.29
C ILE A 216 -10.94 14.60 -14.50
N ASP A 217 -10.61 14.00 -15.67
CA ASP A 217 -9.28 13.48 -16.03
C ASP A 217 -8.71 12.40 -15.07
N CYS A 218 -9.53 11.70 -14.32
CA CYS A 218 -9.10 10.60 -13.46
C CYS A 218 -9.39 9.24 -14.09
N THR A 219 -8.40 8.35 -14.05
CA THR A 219 -8.49 7.01 -14.65
C THR A 219 -8.68 5.88 -13.64
N VAL A 220 -8.47 6.13 -12.36
CA VAL A 220 -8.49 5.12 -11.30
C VAL A 220 -9.34 5.59 -10.13
N ILE A 221 -10.33 4.80 -9.73
CA ILE A 221 -11.08 5.03 -8.48
C ILE A 221 -10.27 4.49 -7.31
N PRO A 222 -9.97 5.28 -6.28
CA PRO A 222 -9.30 4.79 -5.07
C PRO A 222 -10.12 3.69 -4.39
N LEU A 223 -9.47 2.63 -3.91
CA LEU A 223 -10.17 1.56 -3.18
C LEU A 223 -10.80 2.07 -1.88
N SER A 224 -10.22 3.10 -1.28
CA SER A 224 -10.78 3.81 -0.14
C SER A 224 -12.18 4.37 -0.40
N PHE A 225 -12.51 4.72 -1.65
CA PHE A 225 -13.86 5.12 -2.04
C PHE A 225 -14.88 4.02 -1.74
N PHE A 226 -14.63 2.79 -2.14
CA PHE A 226 -15.56 1.67 -1.93
C PHE A 226 -15.72 1.33 -0.45
N THR A 227 -14.63 1.42 0.33
CA THR A 227 -14.69 1.22 1.78
C THR A 227 -15.53 2.32 2.44
N HIS A 228 -15.31 3.57 2.06
CA HIS A 228 -16.11 4.69 2.58
C HIS A 228 -17.57 4.60 2.13
N PHE A 229 -17.81 4.22 0.87
CA PHE A 229 -19.17 3.99 0.36
C PHE A 229 -19.89 2.89 1.15
N LYS A 230 -19.23 1.76 1.44
CA LYS A 230 -19.77 0.72 2.32
C LYS A 230 -20.15 1.29 3.69
N THR A 231 -19.27 2.10 4.28
CA THR A 231 -19.53 2.76 5.58
C THR A 231 -20.76 3.66 5.52
N LEU A 232 -20.92 4.44 4.46
CA LEU A 232 -22.12 5.30 4.29
C LEU A 232 -23.43 4.50 4.15
N LEU A 233 -23.37 3.31 3.56
CA LEU A 233 -24.54 2.43 3.51
C LEU A 233 -24.88 1.87 4.90
N ILE A 234 -23.91 1.71 5.77
CA ILE A 234 -24.07 1.22 7.15
C ILE A 234 -24.62 2.31 8.07
N ASN A 235 -24.25 3.59 7.84
CA ASN A 235 -24.56 4.68 8.75
C ASN A 235 -26.06 4.83 9.04
N ASP A 236 -26.92 4.73 7.99
CA ASP A 236 -28.36 4.83 8.16
C ASP A 236 -28.90 3.71 9.09
N THR A 237 -28.32 2.53 8.98
CA THR A 237 -28.64 1.37 9.83
C THR A 237 -28.16 1.57 11.25
N LEU A 238 -26.93 2.03 11.43
CA LEU A 238 -26.38 2.31 12.76
C LEU A 238 -27.18 3.40 13.45
N TRP A 239 -27.62 4.42 12.71
CA TRP A 239 -28.44 5.47 13.26
C TRP A 239 -29.80 4.94 13.73
N ASN A 240 -30.48 4.12 12.94
CA ASN A 240 -31.72 3.51 13.32
C ASN A 240 -31.58 2.60 14.54
N LEU A 241 -30.50 1.80 14.59
CA LEU A 241 -30.16 0.98 15.77
C LEU A 241 -29.92 1.83 17.03
N TYR A 242 -29.24 2.97 16.89
CA TYR A 242 -29.03 3.87 18.01
C TYR A 242 -30.35 4.48 18.52
N LEU A 243 -31.27 4.85 17.63
CA LEU A 243 -32.58 5.35 18.00
C LEU A 243 -33.43 4.28 18.71
N GLU A 244 -33.30 3.02 18.28
CA GLU A 244 -34.02 1.88 18.91
C GLU A 244 -33.39 1.48 20.23
N TYR A 245 -32.05 1.57 20.33
CA TYR A 245 -31.27 1.18 21.51
C TYR A 245 -30.35 2.31 21.96
N PRO A 246 -30.84 3.34 22.69
CA PRO A 246 -30.03 4.50 23.09
C PRO A 246 -28.80 4.14 23.93
N ASN A 247 -28.86 3.02 24.67
CA ASN A 247 -27.74 2.50 25.47
C ASN A 247 -26.75 1.65 24.64
N LEU A 248 -26.77 1.75 23.32
CA LEU A 248 -25.88 1.00 22.41
C LEU A 248 -24.41 1.26 22.71
N LEU A 249 -24.07 2.49 23.11
CA LEU A 249 -22.69 2.91 23.43
C LEU A 249 -22.21 2.42 24.81
N ASP A 250 -23.12 2.02 25.68
CA ASP A 250 -22.80 1.57 27.05
C ASP A 250 -22.53 0.06 27.13
N LYS A 251 -22.72 -0.67 26.04
CA LYS A 251 -22.57 -2.12 25.99
C LYS A 251 -21.25 -2.51 25.37
N ASP A 252 -20.31 -2.96 26.18
CA ASP A 252 -19.15 -3.71 25.71
C ASP A 252 -19.64 -4.98 24.99
N ASN A 253 -19.23 -5.21 23.73
CA ASN A 253 -19.50 -6.43 22.96
C ASN A 253 -20.86 -6.56 22.25
N ILE A 254 -21.41 -5.51 21.65
CA ILE A 254 -22.46 -5.70 20.66
C ILE A 254 -21.85 -6.24 19.37
N LYS A 255 -22.02 -7.55 19.14
CA LYS A 255 -21.70 -8.18 17.85
C LYS A 255 -22.88 -8.02 16.90
N ILE A 256 -22.86 -6.95 16.09
CA ILE A 256 -23.82 -6.80 15.00
C ILE A 256 -23.22 -7.53 13.78
N ASP A 257 -23.95 -8.53 13.30
CA ASP A 257 -23.61 -9.21 12.05
C ASP A 257 -24.09 -8.35 10.88
N PHE A 258 -23.27 -7.38 10.49
CA PHE A 258 -23.58 -6.48 9.37
C PHE A 258 -23.71 -7.22 8.03
N ASP A 259 -22.96 -8.29 7.82
CA ASP A 259 -23.04 -9.06 6.59
C ASP A 259 -24.44 -9.71 6.47
N LYS A 260 -24.97 -10.27 7.57
CA LYS A 260 -26.34 -10.81 7.61
C LYS A 260 -27.39 -9.73 7.43
N PHE A 261 -27.16 -8.53 7.96
CA PHE A 261 -28.06 -7.39 7.77
C PHE A 261 -28.13 -7.00 6.30
N PHE A 262 -27.00 -6.85 5.64
CA PHE A 262 -26.94 -6.47 4.23
C PHE A 262 -27.53 -7.53 3.29
N LEU A 263 -27.37 -8.82 3.61
CA LEU A 263 -27.96 -9.91 2.82
C LEU A 263 -29.50 -9.84 2.77
N ASN A 264 -30.12 -9.26 3.79
CA ASN A 264 -31.57 -9.10 3.89
C ASN A 264 -32.08 -7.74 3.36
N THR A 265 -31.18 -6.83 2.97
CA THR A 265 -31.53 -5.50 2.49
C THR A 265 -31.61 -5.51 0.95
N ASN A 266 -32.79 -5.19 0.41
CA ASN A 266 -32.93 -5.03 -1.04
C ASN A 266 -32.44 -3.65 -1.47
N PHE A 267 -31.25 -3.58 -2.07
CA PHE A 267 -30.67 -2.35 -2.57
C PHE A 267 -31.13 -2.05 -4.00
N GLU A 268 -31.92 -1.01 -4.16
CA GLU A 268 -32.32 -0.50 -5.47
C GLU A 268 -31.08 0.15 -6.15
N TYR A 269 -30.68 -0.35 -7.32
CA TYR A 269 -29.48 0.11 -8.04
C TYR A 269 -29.44 1.63 -8.25
N LYS A 270 -30.59 2.23 -8.59
CA LYS A 270 -30.70 3.68 -8.81
C LYS A 270 -30.29 4.48 -7.58
N LYS A 271 -30.75 4.09 -6.40
CA LYS A 271 -30.41 4.74 -5.12
C LYS A 271 -28.95 4.52 -4.76
N LEU A 272 -28.40 3.32 -5.00
CA LEU A 272 -26.97 3.04 -4.81
C LEU A 272 -26.12 3.95 -5.70
N LEU A 273 -26.47 4.07 -6.98
CA LEU A 273 -25.75 4.90 -7.93
C LEU A 273 -25.84 6.39 -7.57
N GLU A 274 -27.01 6.90 -7.23
CA GLU A 274 -27.19 8.30 -6.77
C GLU A 274 -26.33 8.60 -5.55
N LYS A 275 -26.31 7.71 -4.55
CA LYS A 275 -25.51 7.88 -3.33
C LYS A 275 -24.01 7.80 -3.63
N ALA A 276 -23.57 6.90 -4.49
CA ALA A 276 -22.18 6.76 -4.90
C ALA A 276 -21.70 7.99 -5.71
N LEU A 277 -22.52 8.51 -6.63
CA LEU A 277 -22.22 9.71 -7.39
C LEU A 277 -22.20 10.97 -6.51
N SER A 278 -23.09 11.07 -5.53
CA SER A 278 -23.05 12.14 -4.53
C SER A 278 -21.76 12.12 -3.71
N LEU A 279 -21.33 10.92 -3.26
CA LEU A 279 -20.08 10.74 -2.56
C LEU A 279 -18.89 11.15 -3.43
N LEU A 280 -18.88 10.75 -4.71
CA LEU A 280 -17.83 11.08 -5.65
C LEU A 280 -17.66 12.60 -5.83
N LYS A 281 -18.76 13.35 -5.85
CA LYS A 281 -18.81 14.81 -6.00
C LYS A 281 -18.61 15.55 -4.67
N SER A 282 -18.42 14.83 -3.56
CA SER A 282 -18.17 15.47 -2.28
C SER A 282 -16.80 16.13 -2.26
N SER A 283 -16.67 17.24 -1.51
CA SER A 283 -15.41 17.99 -1.37
C SER A 283 -14.24 17.13 -0.89
N TYR A 284 -14.53 16.08 -0.11
CA TYR A 284 -13.52 15.13 0.37
C TYR A 284 -12.83 14.41 -0.79
N PHE A 285 -13.58 13.88 -1.74
CA PHE A 285 -12.99 13.19 -2.90
C PHE A 285 -12.46 14.17 -3.95
N GLU A 286 -13.10 15.31 -4.16
CA GLU A 286 -12.55 16.36 -5.05
C GLU A 286 -11.15 16.81 -4.62
N THR A 287 -10.91 16.97 -3.32
CA THR A 287 -9.59 17.36 -2.80
C THR A 287 -8.55 16.24 -3.00
N GLN A 288 -8.91 14.99 -2.75
CA GLN A 288 -8.05 13.85 -3.03
C GLN A 288 -7.71 13.75 -4.53
N LEU A 289 -8.70 13.99 -5.40
CA LEU A 289 -8.54 13.92 -6.85
C LEU A 289 -7.66 15.03 -7.42
N ARG A 290 -7.71 16.24 -6.86
CA ARG A 290 -6.80 17.33 -7.26
C ARG A 290 -5.33 16.97 -6.99
N GLY A 291 -5.06 16.25 -5.90
CA GLY A 291 -3.74 15.67 -5.64
C GLY A 291 -3.30 14.65 -6.71
N TYR A 292 -4.24 13.92 -7.32
CA TYR A 292 -3.97 13.00 -8.44
C TYR A 292 -3.61 13.73 -9.73
N ASN A 293 -4.27 14.84 -10.05
CA ASN A 293 -4.03 15.61 -11.26
C ASN A 293 -2.68 16.33 -11.24
N SER A 294 -2.23 16.82 -10.08
CA SER A 294 -0.91 17.44 -9.94
C SER A 294 0.24 16.45 -10.12
N SER A 295 0.04 15.18 -9.74
CA SER A 295 1.04 14.11 -9.93
C SER A 295 1.15 13.62 -11.38
N ASN A 296 0.06 13.71 -12.17
CA ASN A 296 0.06 13.29 -13.57
C ASN A 296 0.66 14.32 -14.51
N ASN A 297 0.56 15.62 -14.21
CA ASN A 297 1.13 16.68 -15.05
C ASN A 297 2.67 16.74 -15.03
N THR A 298 3.32 16.08 -14.06
CA THR A 298 4.78 15.95 -14.00
C THR A 298 5.33 14.69 -14.69
N LYS A 299 4.48 13.72 -15.07
CA LYS A 299 4.90 12.43 -15.67
C LYS A 299 4.85 12.38 -17.20
N ASP A 300 4.47 13.46 -17.91
CA ASP A 300 4.21 13.37 -19.37
C ASP A 300 5.44 13.55 -20.26
N ASN A 301 6.68 13.52 -19.74
CA ASN A 301 7.86 13.71 -20.59
C ASN A 301 9.02 12.71 -20.48
N SER A 302 8.94 11.63 -19.72
CA SER A 302 9.99 10.60 -19.84
C SER A 302 9.62 9.32 -19.11
N ILE A 303 9.29 8.30 -19.76
CA ILE A 303 9.36 6.84 -19.50
C ILE A 303 8.12 6.13 -20.08
N THR A 304 7.90 6.29 -21.39
CA THR A 304 6.93 5.44 -22.12
C THR A 304 7.66 4.48 -23.08
N PHE A 305 8.89 4.05 -22.78
CA PHE A 305 9.68 3.23 -23.71
C PHE A 305 10.36 2.01 -23.10
N ALA A 306 9.67 1.15 -22.33
CA ALA A 306 10.32 -0.11 -21.95
C ALA A 306 9.47 -1.39 -22.02
N TYR A 307 8.15 -1.34 -22.17
CA TYR A 307 7.35 -2.58 -22.13
C TYR A 307 6.32 -2.75 -23.25
N LYS A 308 6.60 -2.26 -24.47
CA LYS A 308 5.73 -2.50 -25.64
C LYS A 308 6.29 -3.50 -26.67
N LYS A 309 7.27 -4.32 -26.34
CA LYS A 309 7.72 -5.44 -27.21
C LYS A 309 8.13 -6.63 -26.37
N ALA A 310 7.18 -7.44 -25.95
CA ALA A 310 7.31 -8.87 -25.68
C ALA A 310 5.90 -9.45 -25.51
N VAL A 311 5.20 -9.67 -26.59
CA VAL A 311 4.22 -10.73 -26.80
C VAL A 311 4.67 -11.46 -28.03
#